data_b845075faff5e4eea7258d173d14808d
#
_entry.id   b845075faff5e4eea7258d173d14808d
#
_cell.length_a   1.000
_cell.length_b   1.000
_cell.length_c   1.000
_cell.angle_alpha   90.00
_cell.angle_beta   90.00
_cell.angle_gamma   90.00
#
_symmetry.space_group_name_H-M   'P 1'
#
loop_
_entity.id
_entity.type
_entity.pdbx_description
1 polymer ?
#
loop_
_entity_poly.entity_id
_entity_poly.type
_entity_poly.pdbx_seq_one_letter_code
_entity_poly.pdbx_strand_id
1 'polypeptide(L)'
;MNPLSGVLDEAWRMYKAHARHLLTIAFVIYLAAAVIAALLALAGGTVGALLGSLVEIVAAFLLQATLVKAVQDVRDGRADLSIGETVRAATPYFWAVAGASILAGIAITIGLILIIVPGLYLITIWAVIIPVIVLEQSGVMASFGRSHQLVKGRGWHVFGTLVLAWLILLAVNLVLGVIFYALPHALGRGLSSVISGTIVAPFIALVVTLVYYRLSGSAQVPAAPGENYGGYGQTPLQRIRTTTGGPLMISHRQAARR
;
A
#
# COMPACT_ATOMS: atom_id res chain seq x y z
N MET A 1 1.93 -24.74 2.27
CA MET A 1 1.76 -23.65 3.25
C MET A 1 1.08 -22.47 2.57
N ASN A 2 0.12 -21.82 3.24
CA ASN A 2 -0.56 -20.65 2.67
C ASN A 2 0.41 -19.44 2.70
N PRO A 3 0.83 -18.88 1.55
CA PRO A 3 1.79 -17.80 1.50
C PRO A 3 1.27 -16.49 2.12
N LEU A 4 -0.04 -16.37 2.30
CA LEU A 4 -0.70 -15.19 2.86
C LEU A 4 -1.11 -15.38 4.34
N SER A 5 -0.77 -16.52 4.97
CA SER A 5 -1.04 -16.70 6.39
C SER A 5 -0.30 -15.63 7.21
N GLY A 6 -1.01 -15.01 8.15
CA GLY A 6 -0.46 -13.97 9.03
C GLY A 6 -0.33 -12.57 8.41
N VAL A 7 -0.75 -12.33 7.15
CA VAL A 7 -0.72 -10.98 6.54
C VAL A 7 -1.55 -9.99 7.36
N LEU A 8 -2.74 -10.39 7.83
CA LEU A 8 -3.60 -9.51 8.64
C LEU A 8 -2.99 -9.21 10.01
N ASP A 9 -2.37 -10.20 10.63
CA ASP A 9 -1.68 -10.02 11.92
C ASP A 9 -0.45 -9.11 11.76
N GLU A 10 0.30 -9.28 10.67
CA GLU A 10 1.44 -8.42 10.33
C GLU A 10 0.97 -6.99 10.04
N ALA A 11 -0.09 -6.83 9.24
CA ALA A 11 -0.70 -5.54 8.96
C ALA A 11 -1.17 -4.85 10.25
N TRP A 12 -1.81 -5.59 11.14
CA TRP A 12 -2.28 -5.06 12.41
C TRP A 12 -1.15 -4.64 13.35
N ARG A 13 -0.08 -5.43 13.42
CA ARG A 13 1.13 -5.06 14.20
C ARG A 13 1.79 -3.82 13.64
N MET A 14 2.01 -3.74 12.33
CA MET A 14 2.59 -2.57 11.68
C MET A 14 1.69 -1.34 11.83
N TYR A 15 0.37 -1.52 11.68
CA TYR A 15 -0.60 -0.45 11.90
C TYR A 15 -0.50 0.13 13.31
N LYS A 16 -0.47 -0.71 14.35
CA LYS A 16 -0.34 -0.24 15.74
C LYS A 16 1.02 0.41 16.00
N ALA A 17 2.10 -0.15 15.49
CA ALA A 17 3.45 0.36 15.70
C ALA A 17 3.65 1.76 15.06
N HIS A 18 3.04 2.00 13.89
CA HIS A 18 3.21 3.23 13.12
C HIS A 18 1.91 4.01 12.92
N ALA A 19 0.91 3.77 13.80
CA ALA A 19 -0.42 4.38 13.70
C ALA A 19 -0.34 5.89 13.58
N ARG A 20 0.46 6.56 14.42
CA ARG A 20 0.59 8.01 14.41
C ARG A 20 1.00 8.55 13.03
N HIS A 21 2.01 7.95 12.42
CA HIS A 21 2.50 8.38 11.11
C HIS A 21 1.47 8.14 10.01
N LEU A 22 0.96 6.92 9.89
CA LEU A 22 0.00 6.53 8.87
C LEU A 22 -1.35 7.26 8.98
N LEU A 23 -1.87 7.38 10.20
CA LEU A 23 -3.12 8.10 10.46
C LEU A 23 -2.98 9.60 10.18
N THR A 24 -1.83 10.21 10.51
CA THR A 24 -1.62 11.64 10.25
C THR A 24 -1.60 11.93 8.75
N ILE A 25 -0.93 11.09 7.94
CA ILE A 25 -0.93 11.22 6.47
C ILE A 25 -2.38 11.16 5.94
N ALA A 26 -3.13 10.13 6.31
CA ALA A 26 -4.50 9.96 5.87
C ALA A 26 -5.40 11.10 6.34
N PHE A 27 -5.29 11.48 7.60
CA PHE A 27 -6.09 12.57 8.19
C PHE A 27 -5.85 13.90 7.49
N VAL A 28 -4.59 14.29 7.26
CA VAL A 28 -4.26 15.56 6.60
C VAL A 28 -4.84 15.60 5.19
N ILE A 29 -4.72 14.52 4.41
CA ILE A 29 -5.22 14.47 3.04
C ILE A 29 -6.76 14.49 3.02
N TYR A 30 -7.42 13.68 3.85
CA TYR A 30 -8.89 13.67 3.92
C TYR A 30 -9.46 14.98 4.45
N LEU A 31 -8.84 15.56 5.48
CA LEU A 31 -9.28 16.83 6.04
C LEU A 31 -9.16 17.96 5.01
N ALA A 32 -8.01 18.04 4.32
CA ALA A 32 -7.81 19.05 3.28
C ALA A 32 -8.85 18.90 2.16
N ALA A 33 -9.08 17.67 1.68
CA ALA A 33 -10.09 17.42 0.66
C ALA A 33 -11.51 17.78 1.13
N ALA A 34 -11.89 17.38 2.34
CA ALA A 34 -13.21 17.68 2.90
C ALA A 34 -13.45 19.18 3.11
N VAL A 35 -12.43 19.93 3.57
CA VAL A 35 -12.53 21.39 3.72
C VAL A 35 -12.71 22.05 2.36
N ILE A 36 -11.91 21.67 1.35
CA ILE A 36 -12.03 22.24 -0.01
C ILE A 36 -13.41 21.89 -0.60
N ALA A 37 -13.86 20.65 -0.46
CA ALA A 37 -15.16 20.21 -0.97
C ALA A 37 -16.32 20.97 -0.28
N ALA A 38 -16.25 21.18 1.02
CA ALA A 38 -17.23 21.92 1.78
C ALA A 38 -17.29 23.41 1.34
N LEU A 39 -16.13 24.06 1.16
CA LEU A 39 -16.05 25.46 0.69
C LEU A 39 -16.63 25.59 -0.72
N LEU A 40 -16.33 24.67 -1.62
CA LEU A 40 -16.89 24.65 -2.97
C LEU A 40 -18.42 24.45 -2.94
N ALA A 41 -18.93 23.54 -2.12
CA ALA A 41 -20.36 23.30 -1.98
C ALA A 41 -21.09 24.52 -1.42
N LEU A 42 -20.51 25.22 -0.44
CA LEU A 42 -21.08 26.45 0.15
C LEU A 42 -21.10 27.61 -0.86
N ALA A 43 -20.04 27.76 -1.66
CA ALA A 43 -19.92 28.86 -2.62
C ALA A 43 -20.73 28.64 -3.90
N GLY A 44 -20.84 27.40 -4.40
CA GLY A 44 -21.37 27.07 -5.71
C GLY A 44 -22.61 26.19 -5.72
N GLY A 45 -23.25 25.94 -4.58
CA GLY A 45 -24.44 25.08 -4.49
C GLY A 45 -24.23 23.70 -5.12
N THR A 46 -25.11 23.27 -6.00
CA THR A 46 -25.04 21.94 -6.66
C THR A 46 -23.77 21.80 -7.51
N VAL A 47 -23.40 22.82 -8.28
CA VAL A 47 -22.17 22.80 -9.10
C VAL A 47 -20.94 22.71 -8.20
N GLY A 48 -20.91 23.51 -7.12
CA GLY A 48 -19.83 23.45 -6.14
C GLY A 48 -19.72 22.07 -5.45
N ALA A 49 -20.84 21.44 -5.15
CA ALA A 49 -20.86 20.08 -4.59
C ALA A 49 -20.29 19.03 -5.58
N LEU A 50 -20.60 19.15 -6.87
CA LEU A 50 -20.00 18.28 -7.90
C LEU A 50 -18.48 18.50 -8.02
N LEU A 51 -18.01 19.74 -8.00
CA LEU A 51 -16.59 20.04 -8.00
C LEU A 51 -15.91 19.52 -6.72
N GLY A 52 -16.57 19.62 -5.58
CA GLY A 52 -16.11 19.07 -4.31
C GLY A 52 -15.93 17.55 -4.37
N SER A 53 -16.87 16.82 -4.98
CA SER A 53 -16.74 15.37 -5.16
C SER A 53 -15.55 14.99 -6.05
N LEU A 54 -15.23 15.80 -7.07
CA LEU A 54 -14.03 15.59 -7.88
C LEU A 54 -12.75 15.77 -7.06
N VAL A 55 -12.71 16.75 -6.17
CA VAL A 55 -11.58 16.96 -5.26
C VAL A 55 -11.39 15.75 -4.35
N GLU A 56 -12.46 15.20 -3.80
CA GLU A 56 -12.40 13.98 -2.97
C GLU A 56 -11.88 12.76 -3.74
N ILE A 57 -12.30 12.58 -4.98
CA ILE A 57 -11.81 11.50 -5.86
C ILE A 57 -10.32 11.65 -6.14
N VAL A 58 -9.87 12.87 -6.47
CA VAL A 58 -8.44 13.16 -6.70
C VAL A 58 -7.63 12.89 -5.44
N ALA A 59 -8.11 13.35 -4.28
CA ALA A 59 -7.47 13.11 -2.99
C ALA A 59 -7.38 11.62 -2.65
N ALA A 60 -8.42 10.83 -2.97
CA ALA A 60 -8.41 9.39 -2.76
C ALA A 60 -7.32 8.68 -3.59
N PHE A 61 -7.13 9.04 -4.86
CA PHE A 61 -6.07 8.47 -5.69
C PHE A 61 -4.68 8.87 -5.21
N LEU A 62 -4.50 10.13 -4.82
CA LEU A 62 -3.24 10.61 -4.25
C LEU A 62 -2.93 9.88 -2.94
N LEU A 63 -3.93 9.73 -2.07
CA LEU A 63 -3.79 9.02 -0.81
C LEU A 63 -3.40 7.55 -1.01
N GLN A 64 -4.00 6.85 -1.97
CA GLN A 64 -3.65 5.46 -2.26
C GLN A 64 -2.16 5.31 -2.61
N ALA A 65 -1.65 6.15 -3.52
CA ALA A 65 -0.23 6.15 -3.87
C ALA A 65 0.67 6.51 -2.68
N THR A 66 0.26 7.54 -1.91
CA THR A 66 1.00 8.02 -0.74
C THR A 66 1.09 6.95 0.35
N LEU A 67 -0.01 6.25 0.63
CA LEU A 67 -0.02 5.18 1.64
C LEU A 67 0.85 3.99 1.24
N VAL A 68 0.92 3.62 -0.04
CA VAL A 68 1.84 2.56 -0.49
C VAL A 68 3.29 2.98 -0.24
N LYS A 69 3.65 4.25 -0.51
CA LYS A 69 4.98 4.78 -0.20
C LYS A 69 5.26 4.84 1.30
N ALA A 70 4.27 5.27 2.10
CA ALA A 70 4.39 5.27 3.56
C ALA A 70 4.58 3.84 4.12
N VAL A 71 3.87 2.85 3.58
CA VAL A 71 4.02 1.44 3.96
C VAL A 71 5.40 0.91 3.57
N GLN A 72 5.92 1.30 2.42
CA GLN A 72 7.29 0.97 2.00
C GLN A 72 8.31 1.52 3.01
N ASP A 73 8.22 2.80 3.37
CA ASP A 73 9.11 3.47 4.31
C ASP A 73 9.08 2.82 5.71
N VAL A 74 7.86 2.58 6.21
CA VAL A 74 7.67 1.86 7.49
C VAL A 74 8.26 0.46 7.47
N ARG A 75 8.09 -0.27 6.34
CA ARG A 75 8.59 -1.63 6.20
C ARG A 75 10.12 -1.69 6.11
N ASP A 76 10.75 -0.69 5.49
CA ASP A 76 12.20 -0.58 5.41
C ASP A 76 12.84 -0.18 6.76
N GLY A 77 12.01 -0.02 7.81
CA GLY A 77 12.42 0.25 9.19
C GLY A 77 12.91 1.68 9.43
N ARG A 78 12.71 2.57 8.47
CA ARG A 78 13.17 3.96 8.55
C ARG A 78 12.10 4.86 9.16
N ALA A 79 10.86 4.84 8.61
CA ALA A 79 9.73 5.67 9.04
C ALA A 79 10.10 7.15 9.27
N ASP A 80 11.05 7.64 8.46
CA ASP A 80 11.70 8.95 8.62
C ASP A 80 11.20 9.99 7.62
N LEU A 81 10.45 9.58 6.59
CA LEU A 81 9.87 10.50 5.62
C LEU A 81 8.80 11.40 6.27
N SER A 82 8.97 12.70 6.13
CA SER A 82 7.91 13.64 6.48
C SER A 82 6.67 13.44 5.59
N ILE A 83 5.51 13.92 6.04
CA ILE A 83 4.25 13.83 5.26
C ILE A 83 4.43 14.45 3.86
N GLY A 84 5.09 15.61 3.79
CA GLY A 84 5.32 16.31 2.51
C GLY A 84 6.24 15.53 1.57
N GLU A 85 7.27 14.87 2.09
CA GLU A 85 8.18 14.03 1.30
C GLU A 85 7.48 12.78 0.81
N THR A 86 6.66 12.13 1.65
CA THR A 86 5.88 10.95 1.27
C THR A 86 4.89 11.29 0.15
N VAL A 87 4.17 12.42 0.25
CA VAL A 87 3.26 12.90 -0.80
C VAL A 87 4.03 13.21 -2.08
N ARG A 88 5.16 13.92 -1.98
CA ARG A 88 6.00 14.25 -3.15
C ARG A 88 6.53 12.98 -3.84
N ALA A 89 6.93 11.96 -3.07
CA ALA A 89 7.38 10.68 -3.60
C ALA A 89 6.26 9.89 -4.31
N ALA A 90 4.99 10.12 -3.94
CA ALA A 90 3.82 9.49 -4.54
C ALA A 90 3.30 10.23 -5.79
N THR A 91 3.51 11.55 -5.86
CA THR A 91 2.98 12.41 -6.94
C THR A 91 3.28 11.91 -8.36
N PRO A 92 4.48 11.38 -8.71
CA PRO A 92 4.75 10.88 -10.06
C PRO A 92 3.84 9.73 -10.49
N TYR A 93 3.30 8.97 -9.56
CA TYR A 93 2.44 7.81 -9.80
C TYR A 93 0.95 8.16 -9.87
N PHE A 94 0.58 9.41 -9.54
CA PHE A 94 -0.81 9.86 -9.43
C PHE A 94 -1.64 9.51 -10.67
N TRP A 95 -1.19 9.89 -11.86
CA TRP A 95 -1.94 9.65 -13.10
C TRP A 95 -2.06 8.16 -13.45
N ALA A 96 -1.01 7.39 -13.17
CA ALA A 96 -1.06 5.94 -13.39
C ALA A 96 -2.01 5.25 -12.42
N VAL A 97 -1.99 5.64 -11.13
CA VAL A 97 -2.92 5.12 -10.11
C VAL A 97 -4.36 5.55 -10.43
N ALA A 98 -4.59 6.82 -10.78
CA ALA A 98 -5.91 7.31 -11.14
C ALA A 98 -6.47 6.57 -12.38
N GLY A 99 -5.66 6.46 -13.43
CA GLY A 99 -6.06 5.75 -14.65
C GLY A 99 -6.36 4.27 -14.40
N ALA A 100 -5.51 3.57 -13.67
CA ALA A 100 -5.72 2.18 -13.32
C ALA A 100 -6.95 1.99 -12.42
N SER A 101 -7.15 2.86 -11.42
CA SER A 101 -8.30 2.78 -10.52
C SER A 101 -9.63 3.02 -11.24
N ILE A 102 -9.67 3.99 -12.16
CA ILE A 102 -10.87 4.26 -12.97
C ILE A 102 -11.17 3.07 -13.90
N LEU A 103 -10.17 2.58 -14.62
CA LEU A 103 -10.33 1.43 -15.51
C LEU A 103 -10.75 0.16 -14.77
N ALA A 104 -10.09 -0.12 -13.64
CA ALA A 104 -10.45 -1.25 -12.80
C ALA A 104 -11.86 -1.08 -12.23
N GLY A 105 -12.21 0.12 -11.76
CA GLY A 105 -13.53 0.42 -11.21
C GLY A 105 -14.64 0.20 -12.23
N ILE A 106 -14.47 0.69 -13.46
CA ILE A 106 -15.43 0.47 -14.54
C ILE A 106 -15.59 -1.02 -14.86
N ALA A 107 -14.47 -1.72 -15.05
CA ALA A 107 -14.51 -3.14 -15.41
C ALA A 107 -15.10 -4.01 -14.29
N ILE A 108 -14.75 -3.74 -13.03
CA ILE A 108 -15.30 -4.44 -11.87
C ILE A 108 -16.80 -4.17 -11.74
N THR A 109 -17.23 -2.91 -11.91
CA THR A 109 -18.65 -2.53 -11.84
C THR A 109 -19.45 -3.23 -12.92
N ILE A 110 -18.98 -3.23 -14.17
CA ILE A 110 -19.61 -3.97 -15.26
C ILE A 110 -19.65 -5.48 -14.91
N GLY A 111 -18.55 -6.04 -14.43
CA GLY A 111 -18.48 -7.44 -14.03
C GLY A 111 -19.49 -7.80 -12.94
N LEU A 112 -19.68 -6.93 -11.93
CA LEU A 112 -20.64 -7.15 -10.85
C LEU A 112 -22.09 -7.01 -11.30
N ILE A 113 -22.38 -6.09 -12.24
CA ILE A 113 -23.73 -5.89 -12.80
C ILE A 113 -24.14 -7.07 -13.69
N LEU A 114 -23.23 -7.55 -14.53
CA LEU A 114 -23.52 -8.70 -15.39
C LEU A 114 -23.73 -9.97 -14.57
N ILE A 115 -22.76 -10.33 -13.76
CA ILE A 115 -22.79 -11.49 -12.86
C ILE A 115 -21.82 -11.20 -11.72
N ILE A 116 -22.20 -11.45 -10.48
CA ILE A 116 -21.37 -11.17 -9.29
C ILE A 116 -19.99 -11.86 -9.36
N VAL A 117 -19.94 -13.11 -9.86
CA VAL A 117 -18.72 -13.92 -9.89
C VAL A 117 -17.57 -13.31 -10.70
N PRO A 118 -17.77 -12.86 -11.97
CA PRO A 118 -16.71 -12.17 -12.72
C PRO A 118 -16.25 -10.88 -12.03
N GLY A 119 -17.14 -10.12 -11.41
CA GLY A 119 -16.75 -8.93 -10.65
C GLY A 119 -15.83 -9.25 -9.48
N LEU A 120 -16.17 -10.26 -8.69
CA LEU A 120 -15.32 -10.73 -7.57
C LEU A 120 -13.99 -11.29 -8.07
N TYR A 121 -14.00 -11.98 -9.21
CA TYR A 121 -12.76 -12.45 -9.84
C TYR A 121 -11.85 -11.28 -10.24
N LEU A 122 -12.39 -10.23 -10.87
CA LEU A 122 -11.63 -9.03 -11.24
C LEU A 122 -11.06 -8.32 -10.01
N ILE A 123 -11.85 -8.14 -8.95
CA ILE A 123 -11.37 -7.57 -7.67
C ILE A 123 -10.16 -8.37 -7.17
N THR A 124 -10.22 -9.70 -7.27
CA THR A 124 -9.16 -10.58 -6.76
C THR A 124 -7.89 -10.49 -7.58
N ILE A 125 -7.98 -10.60 -8.92
CA ILE A 125 -6.78 -10.60 -9.78
C ILE A 125 -6.11 -9.24 -9.91
N TRP A 126 -6.85 -8.17 -9.61
CA TRP A 126 -6.37 -6.79 -9.66
C TRP A 126 -6.12 -6.18 -8.28
N ALA A 127 -6.15 -7.01 -7.24
CA ALA A 127 -5.99 -6.57 -5.85
C ALA A 127 -4.70 -5.77 -5.59
N VAL A 128 -3.62 -6.07 -6.30
CA VAL A 128 -2.29 -5.46 -6.07
C VAL A 128 -1.85 -4.49 -7.17
N ILE A 129 -2.79 -3.98 -8.00
CA ILE A 129 -2.47 -3.02 -9.07
C ILE A 129 -1.73 -1.79 -8.54
N ILE A 130 -2.21 -1.19 -7.44
CA ILE A 130 -1.65 0.05 -6.90
C ILE A 130 -0.24 -0.17 -6.37
N PRO A 131 0.05 -1.17 -5.53
CA PRO A 131 1.43 -1.51 -5.19
C PRO A 131 2.32 -1.77 -6.40
N VAL A 132 1.83 -2.47 -7.44
CA VAL A 132 2.59 -2.71 -8.67
C VAL A 132 2.98 -1.40 -9.35
N ILE A 133 2.03 -0.45 -9.51
CA ILE A 133 2.32 0.86 -10.11
C ILE A 133 3.37 1.62 -9.30
N VAL A 134 3.19 1.69 -7.99
CA VAL A 134 4.00 2.56 -7.10
C VAL A 134 5.37 1.96 -6.80
N LEU A 135 5.48 0.63 -6.66
CA LEU A 135 6.70 -0.05 -6.25
C LEU A 135 7.51 -0.56 -7.45
N GLU A 136 6.85 -1.06 -8.51
CA GLU A 136 7.52 -1.49 -9.74
C GLU A 136 7.59 -0.38 -10.80
N GLN A 137 7.03 0.82 -10.52
CA GLN A 137 7.00 1.97 -11.43
C GLN A 137 6.39 1.63 -12.80
N SER A 138 5.39 0.76 -12.80
CA SER A 138 4.76 0.25 -14.01
C SER A 138 3.65 1.19 -14.51
N GLY A 139 3.48 1.22 -15.84
CA GLY A 139 2.37 1.95 -16.46
C GLY A 139 1.01 1.27 -16.22
N VAL A 140 -0.06 1.98 -16.53
CA VAL A 140 -1.45 1.56 -16.31
C VAL A 140 -1.71 0.14 -16.83
N MET A 141 -1.53 -0.09 -18.13
CA MET A 141 -1.85 -1.38 -18.76
C MET A 141 -0.93 -2.51 -18.29
N ALA A 142 0.35 -2.22 -18.09
CA ALA A 142 1.31 -3.20 -17.59
C ALA A 142 0.95 -3.69 -16.17
N SER A 143 0.43 -2.80 -15.32
CA SER A 143 0.05 -3.12 -13.94
C SER A 143 -1.10 -4.12 -13.85
N PHE A 144 -2.06 -4.10 -14.76
CA PHE A 144 -3.14 -5.10 -14.83
C PHE A 144 -2.59 -6.50 -15.11
N GLY A 145 -1.73 -6.62 -16.14
CA GLY A 145 -1.08 -7.88 -16.48
C GLY A 145 -0.19 -8.40 -15.36
N ARG A 146 0.58 -7.51 -14.74
CA ARG A 146 1.49 -7.84 -13.64
C ARG A 146 0.73 -8.29 -12.38
N SER A 147 -0.33 -7.56 -11.99
CA SER A 147 -1.19 -7.95 -10.87
C SER A 147 -1.80 -9.34 -11.10
N HIS A 148 -2.35 -9.59 -12.29
CA HIS A 148 -2.87 -10.91 -12.64
C HIS A 148 -1.81 -12.01 -12.52
N GLN A 149 -0.59 -11.78 -13.04
CA GLN A 149 0.50 -12.76 -12.94
C GLN A 149 0.87 -13.08 -11.50
N LEU A 150 0.95 -12.06 -10.62
CA LEU A 150 1.25 -12.24 -9.20
C LEU A 150 0.18 -13.04 -8.46
N VAL A 151 -1.10 -12.82 -8.77
CA VAL A 151 -2.23 -13.49 -8.13
C VAL A 151 -2.49 -14.88 -8.70
N LYS A 152 -2.06 -15.16 -9.94
CA LYS A 152 -2.29 -16.45 -10.62
C LYS A 152 -1.82 -17.63 -9.76
N GLY A 153 -2.69 -18.62 -9.62
CA GLY A 153 -2.46 -19.81 -8.78
C GLY A 153 -2.68 -19.61 -7.28
N ARG A 154 -2.89 -18.36 -6.82
CA ARG A 154 -3.11 -18.03 -5.40
C ARG A 154 -4.40 -17.22 -5.16
N GLY A 155 -5.25 -17.12 -6.17
CA GLY A 155 -6.45 -16.27 -6.16
C GLY A 155 -7.37 -16.50 -4.96
N TRP A 156 -7.63 -17.74 -4.56
CA TRP A 156 -8.46 -18.06 -3.39
C TRP A 156 -7.88 -17.51 -2.07
N HIS A 157 -6.57 -17.54 -1.92
CA HIS A 157 -5.92 -16.99 -0.73
C HIS A 157 -5.98 -15.46 -0.71
N VAL A 158 -5.76 -14.82 -1.87
CA VAL A 158 -5.91 -13.36 -2.02
C VAL A 158 -7.35 -12.95 -1.75
N PHE A 159 -8.31 -13.63 -2.36
CA PHE A 159 -9.74 -13.38 -2.14
C PHE A 159 -10.12 -13.49 -0.66
N GLY A 160 -9.71 -14.57 0.01
CA GLY A 160 -9.99 -14.76 1.44
C GLY A 160 -9.38 -13.66 2.31
N THR A 161 -8.15 -13.22 2.00
CA THR A 161 -7.50 -12.11 2.71
C THR A 161 -8.26 -10.79 2.51
N LEU A 162 -8.70 -10.50 1.27
CA LEU A 162 -9.49 -9.31 0.96
C LEU A 162 -10.85 -9.32 1.64
N VAL A 163 -11.54 -10.47 1.63
CA VAL A 163 -12.84 -10.63 2.31
C VAL A 163 -12.71 -10.39 3.81
N LEU A 164 -11.69 -10.97 4.45
CA LEU A 164 -11.43 -10.73 5.87
C LEU A 164 -11.13 -9.26 6.17
N ALA A 165 -10.29 -8.63 5.35
CA ALA A 165 -10.02 -7.20 5.47
C ALA A 165 -11.32 -6.40 5.31
N TRP A 166 -12.13 -6.72 4.33
CA TRP A 166 -13.42 -6.06 4.09
C TRP A 166 -14.41 -6.23 5.25
N LEU A 167 -14.48 -7.42 5.86
CA LEU A 167 -15.31 -7.66 7.05
C LEU A 167 -14.86 -6.83 8.25
N ILE A 168 -13.56 -6.68 8.46
CA ILE A 168 -13.00 -5.79 9.50
C ILE A 168 -13.46 -4.34 9.24
N LEU A 169 -13.36 -3.89 7.98
CA LEU A 169 -13.80 -2.55 7.60
C LEU A 169 -15.30 -2.34 7.79
N LEU A 170 -16.09 -3.34 7.40
CA LEU A 170 -17.53 -3.29 7.59
C LEU A 170 -17.88 -3.12 9.07
N ALA A 171 -17.23 -3.88 9.95
CA ALA A 171 -17.42 -3.78 11.39
C ALA A 171 -17.05 -2.37 11.92
N VAL A 172 -15.89 -1.82 11.50
CA VAL A 172 -15.47 -0.47 11.88
C VAL A 172 -16.48 0.57 11.39
N ASN A 173 -16.90 0.51 10.13
CA ASN A 173 -17.87 1.45 9.57
C ASN A 173 -19.25 1.34 10.25
N LEU A 174 -19.68 0.13 10.62
CA LEU A 174 -20.92 -0.07 11.36
C LEU A 174 -20.87 0.62 12.73
N VAL A 175 -19.79 0.42 13.48
CA VAL A 175 -19.59 1.05 14.79
C VAL A 175 -19.57 2.58 14.66
N LEU A 176 -18.81 3.11 13.72
CA LEU A 176 -18.75 4.55 13.45
C LEU A 176 -20.12 5.10 13.00
N GLY A 177 -20.84 4.36 12.14
CA GLY A 177 -22.17 4.73 11.70
C GLY A 177 -23.15 4.86 12.85
N VAL A 178 -23.13 3.93 13.80
CA VAL A 178 -23.96 4.01 15.03
C VAL A 178 -23.59 5.23 15.89
N ILE A 179 -22.28 5.48 16.08
CA ILE A 179 -21.80 6.61 16.87
C ILE A 179 -22.26 7.95 16.26
N PHE A 180 -22.12 8.09 14.94
CA PHE A 180 -22.44 9.34 14.25
C PHE A 180 -23.91 9.49 13.86
N TYR A 181 -24.73 8.46 14.07
CA TYR A 181 -26.17 8.50 13.78
C TYR A 181 -26.92 9.61 14.56
N ALA A 182 -26.46 9.92 15.77
CA ALA A 182 -27.05 10.95 16.63
C ALA A 182 -26.72 12.40 16.19
N LEU A 183 -25.81 12.60 15.23
CA LEU A 183 -25.41 13.92 14.76
C LEU A 183 -26.29 14.41 13.59
N PRO A 184 -26.45 15.74 13.39
CA PRO A 184 -27.13 16.30 12.22
C PRO A 184 -26.55 15.71 10.92
N HIS A 185 -27.43 15.31 9.99
CA HIS A 185 -27.08 14.47 8.81
C HIS A 185 -25.93 15.01 7.95
N ALA A 186 -25.76 16.32 7.86
CA ALA A 186 -24.67 16.91 7.07
C ALA A 186 -23.31 16.83 7.79
N LEU A 187 -23.29 17.20 9.08
CA LEU A 187 -22.08 17.13 9.92
C LEU A 187 -21.69 15.69 10.21
N GLY A 188 -22.68 14.83 10.52
CA GLY A 188 -22.44 13.42 10.79
C GLY A 188 -21.81 12.68 9.62
N ARG A 189 -22.27 12.92 8.40
CA ARG A 189 -21.70 12.32 7.20
C ARG A 189 -20.28 12.80 6.92
N GLY A 190 -20.03 14.11 6.99
CA GLY A 190 -18.70 14.68 6.76
C GLY A 190 -17.67 14.19 7.78
N LEU A 191 -18.00 14.22 9.07
CA LEU A 191 -17.12 13.72 10.13
C LEU A 191 -16.90 12.20 10.03
N SER A 192 -17.95 11.44 9.76
CA SER A 192 -17.88 9.99 9.61
C SER A 192 -16.96 9.60 8.44
N SER A 193 -17.05 10.30 7.30
CA SER A 193 -16.20 10.01 6.12
C SER A 193 -14.72 10.28 6.39
N VAL A 194 -14.39 11.42 7.01
CA VAL A 194 -13.00 11.75 7.35
C VAL A 194 -12.42 10.79 8.38
N ILE A 195 -13.17 10.49 9.44
CA ILE A 195 -12.69 9.62 10.53
C ILE A 195 -12.58 8.18 10.03
N SER A 196 -13.62 7.66 9.35
CA SER A 196 -13.59 6.32 8.76
C SER A 196 -12.46 6.19 7.75
N GLY A 197 -12.34 7.13 6.80
CA GLY A 197 -11.27 7.14 5.82
C GLY A 197 -9.88 7.17 6.46
N THR A 198 -9.70 8.00 7.49
CA THR A 198 -8.42 8.10 8.22
C THR A 198 -8.02 6.79 8.87
N ILE A 199 -8.96 6.07 9.48
CA ILE A 199 -8.69 4.81 10.18
C ILE A 199 -8.53 3.65 9.19
N VAL A 200 -9.40 3.60 8.19
CA VAL A 200 -9.56 2.47 7.28
C VAL A 200 -8.50 2.44 6.18
N ALA A 201 -8.22 3.57 5.55
CA ALA A 201 -7.35 3.61 4.37
C ALA A 201 -5.91 3.11 4.66
N PRO A 202 -5.25 3.49 5.77
CA PRO A 202 -3.91 2.98 6.07
C PRO A 202 -3.89 1.47 6.33
N PHE A 203 -4.93 0.93 6.97
CA PHE A 203 -5.01 -0.51 7.21
C PHE A 203 -5.13 -1.30 5.90
N ILE A 204 -6.00 -0.85 4.98
CA ILE A 204 -6.11 -1.48 3.66
C ILE A 204 -4.81 -1.36 2.87
N ALA A 205 -4.17 -0.20 2.88
CA ALA A 205 -2.90 -0.01 2.20
C ALA A 205 -1.82 -0.98 2.73
N LEU A 206 -1.76 -1.19 4.05
CA LEU A 206 -0.88 -2.20 4.66
C LEU A 206 -1.21 -3.60 4.16
N VAL A 207 -2.48 -4.03 4.25
CA VAL A 207 -2.89 -5.37 3.81
C VAL A 207 -2.55 -5.61 2.35
N VAL A 208 -2.94 -4.71 1.45
CA VAL A 208 -2.72 -4.86 0.01
C VAL A 208 -1.23 -4.83 -0.35
N THR A 209 -0.45 -3.95 0.30
CA THR A 209 0.99 -3.86 0.07
C THR A 209 1.72 -5.09 0.60
N LEU A 210 1.33 -5.63 1.76
CA LEU A 210 1.89 -6.88 2.29
C LEU A 210 1.53 -8.08 1.41
N VAL A 211 0.29 -8.15 0.91
CA VAL A 211 -0.11 -9.16 -0.09
C VAL A 211 0.80 -9.09 -1.32
N TYR A 212 1.04 -7.88 -1.85
CA TYR A 212 1.96 -7.69 -2.97
C TYR A 212 3.37 -8.24 -2.64
N TYR A 213 3.95 -7.88 -1.51
CA TYR A 213 5.28 -8.36 -1.13
C TYR A 213 5.35 -9.88 -0.98
N ARG A 214 4.32 -10.50 -0.42
CA ARG A 214 4.23 -11.97 -0.29
C ARG A 214 4.10 -12.67 -1.64
N LEU A 215 3.37 -12.07 -2.58
CA LEU A 215 3.18 -12.62 -3.92
C LEU A 215 4.40 -12.42 -4.82
N SER A 216 5.09 -11.28 -4.71
CA SER A 216 6.29 -10.97 -5.50
C SER A 216 7.55 -11.72 -5.05
N GLY A 217 7.49 -12.45 -3.93
CA GLY A 217 8.66 -13.11 -3.35
C GLY A 217 9.68 -12.19 -2.68
N SER A 218 9.41 -10.88 -2.67
CA SER A 218 10.24 -9.85 -2.02
C SER A 218 9.89 -9.66 -0.54
N ALA A 219 9.30 -10.67 0.09
CA ALA A 219 9.04 -10.70 1.51
C ALA A 219 10.36 -10.92 2.29
N GLN A 220 11.27 -9.94 2.27
CA GLN A 220 12.27 -9.87 3.31
C GLN A 220 11.54 -9.50 4.60
N VAL A 221 11.54 -10.44 5.54
CA VAL A 221 11.17 -10.16 6.93
C VAL A 221 12.10 -9.04 7.40
N PRO A 222 11.60 -7.91 7.95
CA PRO A 222 12.46 -6.99 8.65
C PRO A 222 13.19 -7.80 9.74
N ALA A 223 14.51 -7.81 9.74
CA ALA A 223 15.26 -8.39 10.83
C ALA A 223 14.80 -7.70 12.12
N ALA A 224 14.38 -8.48 13.10
CA ALA A 224 14.13 -7.94 14.44
C ALA A 224 15.41 -7.23 14.90
N PRO A 225 15.32 -6.05 15.56
CA PRO A 225 16.50 -5.37 16.05
C PRO A 225 17.28 -6.32 16.95
N GLY A 226 18.42 -6.85 16.47
CA GLY A 226 19.29 -7.75 17.22
C GLY A 226 19.59 -9.11 16.60
N GLU A 227 18.89 -9.57 15.56
CA GLU A 227 19.25 -10.82 14.88
C GLU A 227 20.13 -10.54 13.66
N ASN A 228 21.44 -10.69 13.87
CA ASN A 228 22.43 -10.79 12.80
C ASN A 228 22.22 -12.12 12.05
N TYR A 229 21.41 -12.11 11.00
CA TYR A 229 21.42 -13.20 10.02
C TYR A 229 22.68 -13.07 9.14
N GLY A 230 23.84 -13.42 9.72
CA GLY A 230 25.01 -13.71 8.93
C GLY A 230 24.75 -14.95 8.06
N GLY A 231 24.56 -14.78 6.76
CA GLY A 231 24.72 -15.91 5.87
C GLY A 231 23.89 -16.00 4.61
N TYR A 232 22.85 -15.20 4.37
CA TYR A 232 22.00 -15.39 3.17
C TYR A 232 21.95 -14.17 2.24
N GLY A 233 23.10 -13.61 1.90
CA GLY A 233 23.14 -12.47 0.97
C GLY A 233 24.41 -12.42 0.12
N GLN A 234 25.25 -13.44 0.18
CA GLN A 234 26.44 -13.48 -0.67
C GLN A 234 26.13 -14.29 -1.94
N THR A 235 26.28 -13.64 -3.10
CA THR A 235 26.31 -14.34 -4.38
C THR A 235 27.40 -15.40 -4.37
N PRO A 236 27.29 -16.51 -5.13
CA PRO A 236 28.29 -17.58 -5.17
C PRO A 236 29.72 -17.08 -5.42
N LEU A 237 29.88 -15.96 -6.13
CA LEU A 237 31.18 -15.34 -6.42
C LEU A 237 31.82 -14.64 -5.20
N GLN A 238 31.04 -14.15 -4.24
CA GLN A 238 31.57 -13.59 -3.00
C GLN A 238 32.03 -14.66 -2.00
N ARG A 239 31.45 -15.84 -2.07
CA ARG A 239 31.83 -16.96 -1.22
C ARG A 239 33.21 -17.54 -1.59
N ILE A 240 33.60 -17.47 -2.88
CA ILE A 240 34.91 -17.93 -3.34
C ILE A 240 36.05 -17.00 -2.86
N ARG A 241 35.76 -15.73 -2.67
CA ARG A 241 36.77 -14.74 -2.27
C ARG A 241 37.14 -14.81 -0.78
N THR A 242 36.26 -15.31 0.08
CA THR A 242 36.52 -15.41 1.53
C THR A 242 37.15 -16.76 1.93
N THR A 243 37.09 -17.78 1.08
CA THR A 243 37.69 -19.10 1.38
C THR A 243 39.14 -19.26 0.83
N THR A 244 39.62 -18.33 -0.01
CA THR A 244 40.97 -18.36 -0.56
C THR A 244 41.94 -17.29 0.02
N GLY A 245 41.54 -16.62 1.11
CA GLY A 245 42.35 -15.62 1.80
C GLY A 245 43.28 -16.19 2.86
N GLY A 246 44.11 -17.15 2.52
CA GLY A 246 45.32 -17.46 3.28
C GLY A 246 46.41 -16.40 2.98
N PRO A 247 47.20 -15.95 3.98
CA PRO A 247 48.23 -14.95 3.74
C PRO A 247 49.32 -15.56 2.84
N LEU A 248 49.48 -15.01 1.61
CA LEU A 248 50.68 -15.23 0.82
C LEU A 248 51.88 -14.64 1.56
N MET A 249 52.65 -15.49 2.24
CA MET A 249 54.00 -15.18 2.67
C MET A 249 54.82 -14.91 1.42
N ILE A 250 55.03 -13.64 1.10
CA ILE A 250 56.09 -13.24 0.14
C ILE A 250 57.42 -13.33 0.87
N SER A 251 58.12 -14.43 0.61
CA SER A 251 59.51 -14.62 1.01
C SER A 251 60.40 -13.60 0.27
N HIS A 252 60.83 -12.56 1.00
CA HIS A 252 61.98 -11.75 0.60
C HIS A 252 63.25 -12.57 0.75
N ARG A 253 63.71 -13.13 -0.36
CA ARG A 253 65.13 -13.56 -0.46
C ARG A 253 65.72 -13.16 -1.83
N GLN A 254 66.77 -12.38 -1.72
CA GLN A 254 67.86 -12.21 -2.71
C GLN A 254 67.67 -11.20 -3.84
N ALA A 255 68.14 -10.03 -3.61
CA ALA A 255 68.87 -9.23 -4.57
C ALA A 255 70.11 -8.66 -3.90
N ALA A 256 71.19 -9.44 -3.80
CA ALA A 256 72.56 -8.96 -3.63
C ALA A 256 73.42 -9.79 -4.56
N ARG A 257 73.90 -9.18 -5.62
CA ARG A 257 75.11 -9.36 -6.43
C ARG A 257 74.88 -9.07 -7.93
N ARG A 258 75.27 -8.05 -8.31
CA ARG A 258 76.27 -7.43 -9.19
C ARG A 258 75.69 -6.23 -9.91
#